data_679579d32a6aed34aa2ce7a66cac1832
#
_entry.id   679579d32a6aed34aa2ce7a66cac1832
#
_cell.length_a   1.000
_cell.length_b   1.000
_cell.length_c   1.000
_cell.angle_alpha   90.00
_cell.angle_beta   90.00
_cell.angle_gamma   90.00
#
_symmetry.space_group_name_H-M   'P 1'
#
loop_
_entity.id
_entity.type
_entity.pdbx_description
1 polymer ?
#
loop_
_entity_poly.entity_id
_entity_poly.type
_entity_poly.pdbx_seq_one_letter_code
_entity_poly.pdbx_strand_id
1 'polypeptide(L)'
;AFLSIASCSSAAPLNPGYREDEFKFYLSDLKAGAIVIASGMDTPARLVAEKMGILVIELTTRGVCSGEFDLNIVSTGRLENQAQVTDKSDKSDEGVAEFALPDDIALILHTSGTTSRPKIVPLTQSNLIASAGNIVSTLQLNSEDRGLNIMPLFHIHGLIASLLAPLTVGSSVVCSPGFDALKFFGWLRDFQPTWYSAVPTMHQAILSRAQKNRDVIKA
;
A
#
# COMPACT_ATOMS: atom_id res chain seq x y z
N ALA A 1 -2.82 6.12 -2.41
CA ALA A 1 -3.69 5.13 -3.11
C ALA A 1 -4.23 4.06 -2.16
N PHE A 2 -3.36 3.28 -1.44
CA PHE A 2 -3.85 2.19 -0.57
C PHE A 2 -4.99 2.64 0.37
N LEU A 3 -4.75 3.67 1.17
CA LEU A 3 -5.75 4.17 2.13
C LEU A 3 -7.02 4.67 1.43
N SER A 4 -6.87 5.39 0.33
CA SER A 4 -8.03 5.92 -0.44
C SER A 4 -8.85 4.80 -1.08
N ILE A 5 -8.20 3.74 -1.58
CA ILE A 5 -8.91 2.58 -2.13
C ILE A 5 -9.60 1.82 -0.99
N ALA A 6 -8.89 1.55 0.10
CA ALA A 6 -9.42 0.80 1.22
C ALA A 6 -10.61 1.50 1.92
N SER A 7 -10.76 2.82 1.80
CA SER A 7 -11.90 3.55 2.37
C SER A 7 -13.22 3.38 1.60
N CYS A 8 -13.20 2.82 0.39
CA CYS A 8 -14.40 2.64 -0.44
C CYS A 8 -14.43 1.32 -1.21
N SER A 9 -13.35 0.52 -1.17
CA SER A 9 -13.24 -0.75 -1.88
C SER A 9 -12.16 -1.63 -1.25
N SER A 10 -12.06 -2.90 -1.68
CA SER A 10 -11.00 -3.79 -1.24
C SER A 10 -9.70 -3.53 -1.99
N ALA A 11 -8.61 -3.26 -1.26
CA ALA A 11 -7.28 -3.09 -1.82
C ALA A 11 -6.48 -4.40 -1.73
N ALA A 12 -5.74 -4.72 -2.78
CA ALA A 12 -4.83 -5.88 -2.80
C ALA A 12 -3.45 -5.48 -3.34
N PRO A 13 -2.58 -4.88 -2.51
CA PRO A 13 -1.25 -4.47 -2.93
C PRO A 13 -0.40 -5.67 -3.36
N LEU A 14 0.17 -5.60 -4.56
CA LEU A 14 1.03 -6.63 -5.12
C LEU A 14 2.48 -6.18 -5.16
N ASN A 15 3.41 -7.13 -5.12
CA ASN A 15 4.82 -6.85 -5.29
C ASN A 15 5.08 -6.32 -6.73
N PRO A 16 5.60 -5.09 -6.90
CA PRO A 16 5.88 -4.55 -8.23
C PRO A 16 6.97 -5.32 -8.99
N GLY A 17 7.78 -6.10 -8.30
CA GLY A 17 8.82 -6.96 -8.90
C GLY A 17 8.34 -8.32 -9.40
N TYR A 18 7.04 -8.59 -9.38
CA TYR A 18 6.49 -9.84 -9.92
C TYR A 18 6.70 -9.95 -11.43
N ARG A 19 6.85 -11.20 -11.90
CA ARG A 19 6.90 -11.55 -13.33
C ARG A 19 5.49 -11.64 -13.92
N GLU A 20 5.41 -11.75 -15.24
CA GLU A 20 4.13 -11.83 -15.97
C GLU A 20 3.22 -12.95 -15.44
N ASP A 21 3.78 -14.17 -15.25
CA ASP A 21 3.02 -15.33 -14.76
C ASP A 21 2.50 -15.12 -13.32
N GLU A 22 3.28 -14.45 -12.47
CA GLU A 22 2.87 -14.14 -11.10
C GLU A 22 1.74 -13.11 -11.11
N PHE A 23 1.84 -12.02 -11.89
CA PHE A 23 0.75 -11.06 -12.03
C PHE A 23 -0.51 -11.73 -12.56
N LYS A 24 -0.39 -12.58 -13.59
CA LYS A 24 -1.54 -13.33 -14.12
C LYS A 24 -2.20 -14.20 -13.05
N PHE A 25 -1.39 -14.90 -12.25
CA PHE A 25 -1.89 -15.72 -11.15
C PHE A 25 -2.63 -14.86 -10.12
N TYR A 26 -1.99 -13.83 -9.57
CA TYR A 26 -2.58 -13.02 -8.49
C TYR A 26 -3.81 -12.24 -8.95
N LEU A 27 -3.78 -11.62 -10.13
CA LEU A 27 -4.94 -10.89 -10.67
C LEU A 27 -6.14 -11.82 -10.93
N SER A 28 -5.88 -13.04 -11.39
CA SER A 28 -6.93 -14.06 -11.58
C SER A 28 -7.48 -14.56 -10.25
N ASP A 29 -6.63 -14.88 -9.28
CA ASP A 29 -7.01 -15.43 -7.97
C ASP A 29 -7.80 -14.40 -7.15
N LEU A 30 -7.43 -13.11 -7.23
CA LEU A 30 -8.15 -11.98 -6.65
C LEU A 30 -9.45 -11.63 -7.37
N LYS A 31 -9.67 -12.14 -8.59
CA LYS A 31 -10.74 -11.67 -9.50
C LYS A 31 -10.73 -10.14 -9.62
N ALA A 32 -9.54 -9.57 -9.81
CA ALA A 32 -9.34 -8.13 -9.81
C ALA A 32 -10.21 -7.43 -10.86
N GLY A 33 -10.98 -6.42 -10.47
CA GLY A 33 -11.76 -5.59 -11.39
C GLY A 33 -10.93 -4.46 -12.00
N ALA A 34 -9.93 -3.97 -11.25
CA ALA A 34 -9.04 -2.92 -11.69
C ALA A 34 -7.62 -3.13 -11.13
N ILE A 35 -6.63 -2.57 -11.81
CA ILE A 35 -5.27 -2.43 -11.31
C ILE A 35 -4.84 -0.96 -11.35
N VAL A 36 -4.20 -0.50 -10.27
CA VAL A 36 -3.62 0.85 -10.21
C VAL A 36 -2.11 0.73 -10.36
N ILE A 37 -1.55 1.44 -11.34
CA ILE A 37 -0.11 1.43 -11.66
C ILE A 37 0.39 2.86 -11.65
N ALA A 38 1.56 3.11 -11.04
CA ALA A 38 2.16 4.44 -11.07
C ALA A 38 2.54 4.83 -12.50
N SER A 39 2.31 6.10 -12.85
CA SER A 39 2.68 6.64 -14.16
C SER A 39 4.17 6.49 -14.42
N GLY A 40 4.53 6.05 -15.63
CA GLY A 40 5.92 5.79 -16.02
C GLY A 40 6.55 4.54 -15.41
N MET A 41 5.82 3.75 -14.62
CA MET A 41 6.36 2.49 -14.10
C MET A 41 6.45 1.45 -15.21
N ASP A 42 7.68 0.96 -15.46
CA ASP A 42 7.92 -0.19 -16.32
C ASP A 42 7.62 -1.48 -15.56
N THR A 43 6.51 -2.13 -15.91
CA THR A 43 6.03 -3.34 -15.22
C THR A 43 5.23 -4.22 -16.18
N PRO A 44 5.39 -5.55 -16.13
CA PRO A 44 4.56 -6.47 -16.91
C PRO A 44 3.09 -6.46 -16.49
N ALA A 45 2.76 -5.90 -15.32
CA ALA A 45 1.40 -5.85 -14.79
C ALA A 45 0.39 -5.19 -15.75
N ARG A 46 0.81 -4.13 -16.46
CA ARG A 46 -0.04 -3.40 -17.43
C ARG A 46 -0.48 -4.34 -18.56
N LEU A 47 0.48 -4.97 -19.22
CA LEU A 47 0.22 -5.88 -20.33
C LEU A 47 -0.63 -7.09 -19.92
N VAL A 48 -0.37 -7.62 -18.72
CA VAL A 48 -1.16 -8.74 -18.16
C VAL A 48 -2.60 -8.31 -17.93
N ALA A 49 -2.82 -7.15 -17.30
CA ALA A 49 -4.16 -6.63 -17.03
C ALA A 49 -4.95 -6.39 -18.32
N GLU A 50 -4.33 -5.79 -19.34
CA GLU A 50 -4.94 -5.57 -20.65
C GLU A 50 -5.32 -6.89 -21.33
N LYS A 51 -4.44 -7.89 -21.36
CA LYS A 51 -4.73 -9.23 -21.89
C LYS A 51 -5.88 -9.93 -21.15
N MET A 52 -6.03 -9.66 -19.85
CA MET A 52 -7.10 -10.23 -19.02
C MET A 52 -8.40 -9.41 -19.06
N GLY A 53 -8.43 -8.26 -19.72
CA GLY A 53 -9.57 -7.35 -19.76
C GLY A 53 -9.85 -6.69 -18.40
N ILE A 54 -8.82 -6.46 -17.61
CA ILE A 54 -8.89 -5.78 -16.31
C ILE A 54 -8.67 -4.28 -16.54
N LEU A 55 -9.47 -3.45 -15.86
CA LEU A 55 -9.35 -1.99 -15.93
C LEU A 55 -7.97 -1.54 -15.47
N VAL A 56 -7.27 -0.75 -16.28
CA VAL A 56 -5.98 -0.15 -15.91
C VAL A 56 -6.18 1.31 -15.54
N ILE A 57 -5.82 1.65 -14.32
CA ILE A 57 -5.85 3.01 -13.77
C ILE A 57 -4.42 3.46 -13.53
N GLU A 58 -4.05 4.59 -14.08
CA GLU A 58 -2.74 5.20 -13.88
C GLU A 58 -2.77 6.21 -12.75
N LEU A 59 -1.83 6.07 -11.81
CA LEU A 59 -1.65 7.00 -10.70
C LEU A 59 -0.52 7.97 -11.02
N THR A 60 -0.84 9.26 -11.00
CA THR A 60 0.14 10.33 -11.20
C THR A 60 0.19 11.21 -9.95
N THR A 61 1.38 11.43 -9.39
CA THR A 61 1.56 12.32 -8.24
C THR A 61 1.52 13.78 -8.69
N ARG A 62 0.88 14.66 -7.89
CA ARG A 62 0.81 16.12 -8.18
C ARG A 62 2.03 16.91 -7.71
N GLY A 63 3.06 16.26 -7.23
CA GLY A 63 4.43 16.79 -7.14
C GLY A 63 4.79 17.62 -5.92
N VAL A 64 3.90 18.35 -5.25
CA VAL A 64 4.27 19.29 -4.19
C VAL A 64 3.82 18.84 -2.79
N CYS A 65 2.61 18.31 -2.67
CA CYS A 65 2.07 17.86 -1.39
C CYS A 65 2.04 16.33 -1.30
N SER A 66 2.53 15.80 -0.18
CA SER A 66 2.47 14.37 0.08
C SER A 66 1.02 13.90 0.18
N GLY A 67 0.69 12.83 -0.56
CA GLY A 67 -0.66 12.26 -0.57
C GLY A 67 -1.55 12.75 -1.71
N GLU A 68 -1.18 13.80 -2.43
CA GLU A 68 -1.93 14.26 -3.60
C GLU A 68 -1.55 13.47 -4.86
N PHE A 69 -2.57 12.94 -5.53
CA PHE A 69 -2.41 12.18 -6.76
C PHE A 69 -3.69 12.21 -7.59
N ASP A 70 -3.55 11.99 -8.89
CA ASP A 70 -4.63 11.76 -9.83
C ASP A 70 -4.72 10.29 -10.20
N LEU A 71 -5.94 9.82 -10.47
CA LEU A 71 -6.22 8.51 -11.01
C LEU A 71 -6.85 8.68 -12.39
N ASN A 72 -6.18 8.19 -13.43
CA ASN A 72 -6.64 8.28 -14.80
C ASN A 72 -6.90 6.90 -15.38
N ILE A 73 -8.07 6.66 -15.92
CA ILE A 73 -8.39 5.41 -16.63
C ILE A 73 -7.67 5.46 -17.99
N VAL A 74 -6.79 4.47 -18.22
CA VAL A 74 -6.00 4.39 -19.46
C VAL A 74 -6.40 3.21 -20.34
N SER A 75 -7.10 2.21 -19.78
CA SER A 75 -7.65 1.09 -20.53
C SER A 75 -8.97 0.65 -19.88
N THR A 76 -10.03 0.55 -20.68
CA THR A 76 -11.39 0.30 -20.19
C THR A 76 -11.71 -1.18 -19.99
N GLY A 77 -10.85 -2.10 -20.39
CA GLY A 77 -11.06 -3.52 -20.18
C GLY A 77 -12.45 -4.01 -20.62
N ARG A 78 -13.07 -4.88 -19.83
CA ARG A 78 -14.43 -5.44 -20.10
C ARG A 78 -15.60 -4.49 -19.85
N LEU A 79 -15.37 -3.25 -19.43
CA LEU A 79 -16.46 -2.32 -19.10
C LEU A 79 -17.32 -1.93 -20.33
N GLU A 80 -16.79 -2.06 -21.54
CA GLU A 80 -17.59 -1.82 -22.77
C GLU A 80 -18.77 -2.79 -22.92
N ASN A 81 -18.73 -3.98 -22.32
CA ASN A 81 -19.80 -4.98 -22.37
C ASN A 81 -20.73 -4.95 -21.15
N GLN A 82 -20.47 -4.16 -20.12
CA GLN A 82 -21.31 -4.02 -18.92
C GLN A 82 -21.97 -2.64 -18.80
N ALA A 83 -21.64 -1.71 -19.68
CA ALA A 83 -22.27 -0.37 -19.74
C ALA A 83 -23.71 -0.38 -20.27
N GLN A 84 -24.38 -1.55 -20.40
CA GLN A 84 -25.84 -1.65 -20.61
C GLN A 84 -26.60 -1.79 -19.28
N VAL A 85 -26.05 -1.34 -18.16
CA VAL A 85 -26.81 -1.24 -16.92
C VAL A 85 -27.30 0.19 -16.76
N THR A 86 -28.54 0.36 -17.24
CA THR A 86 -29.47 1.44 -16.90
C THR A 86 -29.06 2.87 -17.20
N ASP A 87 -29.33 3.27 -18.47
CA ASP A 87 -29.83 4.60 -18.75
C ASP A 87 -31.21 4.76 -18.06
N LYS A 88 -31.19 5.07 -16.77
CA LYS A 88 -32.30 5.67 -16.07
C LYS A 88 -31.89 7.10 -15.76
N SER A 89 -32.31 7.98 -16.65
CA SER A 89 -32.42 9.40 -16.44
C SER A 89 -33.31 9.71 -15.23
N ASP A 90 -32.71 9.64 -14.04
CA ASP A 90 -33.14 10.37 -12.86
C ASP A 90 -31.97 11.23 -12.41
N LYS A 91 -32.06 12.50 -12.87
CA LYS A 91 -31.22 13.59 -12.37
C LYS A 91 -31.65 13.92 -10.95
N SER A 92 -31.12 13.22 -9.97
CA SER A 92 -31.05 13.61 -8.56
C SER A 92 -30.46 12.51 -7.69
N ASP A 93 -29.20 12.20 -7.90
CA ASP A 93 -28.30 11.74 -6.84
C ASP A 93 -26.89 11.87 -7.39
N GLU A 94 -26.22 12.95 -7.05
CA GLU A 94 -24.76 12.95 -7.06
C GLU A 94 -24.39 11.86 -6.07
N GLY A 95 -24.05 10.66 -6.58
CA GLY A 95 -23.76 9.51 -5.75
C GLY A 95 -22.64 9.86 -4.78
N VAL A 96 -23.02 10.18 -3.55
CA VAL A 96 -22.09 10.32 -2.45
C VAL A 96 -21.40 8.98 -2.36
N ALA A 97 -20.10 8.94 -2.61
CA ALA A 97 -19.32 7.73 -2.46
C ALA A 97 -19.54 7.21 -1.03
N GLU A 98 -20.20 6.07 -0.90
CA GLU A 98 -20.39 5.45 0.41
C GLU A 98 -19.03 4.96 0.90
N PHE A 99 -18.65 5.41 2.08
CA PHE A 99 -17.47 4.88 2.76
C PHE A 99 -17.71 3.45 3.21
N ALA A 100 -16.64 2.65 3.18
CA ALA A 100 -16.69 1.27 3.62
C ALA A 100 -17.12 1.14 5.09
N LEU A 101 -17.94 0.14 5.36
CA LEU A 101 -18.42 -0.20 6.71
C LEU A 101 -17.37 -1.02 7.48
N PRO A 102 -17.48 -1.12 8.82
CA PRO A 102 -16.52 -1.85 9.66
C PRO A 102 -16.24 -3.30 9.24
N ASP A 103 -17.25 -3.99 8.73
CA ASP A 103 -17.16 -5.40 8.32
C ASP A 103 -16.79 -5.59 6.84
N ASP A 104 -16.68 -4.50 6.07
CA ASP A 104 -16.23 -4.58 4.69
C ASP A 104 -14.75 -4.95 4.60
N ILE A 105 -14.41 -5.73 3.58
CA ILE A 105 -13.02 -6.12 3.32
C ILE A 105 -12.25 -4.91 2.80
N ALA A 106 -11.27 -4.47 3.58
CA ALA A 106 -10.40 -3.35 3.27
C ALA A 106 -9.12 -3.77 2.54
N LEU A 107 -8.55 -4.91 2.94
CA LEU A 107 -7.25 -5.38 2.47
C LEU A 107 -7.29 -6.87 2.20
N ILE A 108 -6.76 -7.27 1.05
CA ILE A 108 -6.56 -8.67 0.71
C ILE A 108 -5.07 -8.91 0.50
N LEU A 109 -4.51 -9.83 1.25
CA LEU A 109 -3.12 -10.24 1.13
C LEU A 109 -3.01 -11.72 0.78
N HIS A 110 -1.90 -12.10 0.14
CA HIS A 110 -1.52 -13.48 -0.04
C HIS A 110 -0.40 -13.83 0.93
N THR A 111 -0.55 -14.96 1.63
CA THR A 111 0.52 -15.49 2.48
C THR A 111 1.28 -16.58 1.73
N SER A 112 2.59 -16.63 1.92
CA SER A 112 3.40 -17.77 1.53
C SER A 112 3.06 -18.94 2.47
N GLY A 113 1.97 -19.66 2.17
CA GLY A 113 1.59 -20.85 2.95
C GLY A 113 2.68 -21.92 2.90
N THR A 114 2.70 -22.81 3.88
CA THR A 114 3.52 -24.03 3.89
C THR A 114 3.17 -25.00 2.73
N THR A 115 2.13 -24.69 1.97
CA THR A 115 1.68 -25.39 0.77
C THR A 115 2.13 -24.62 -0.48
N SER A 116 2.28 -25.30 -1.58
CA SER A 116 2.77 -24.77 -2.86
C SER A 116 1.95 -23.62 -3.46
N ARG A 117 0.76 -23.32 -2.93
CA ARG A 117 -0.12 -22.25 -3.40
C ARG A 117 -0.33 -21.18 -2.31
N PRO A 118 -0.11 -19.88 -2.61
CA PRO A 118 -0.43 -18.79 -1.69
C PRO A 118 -1.91 -18.80 -1.29
N LYS A 119 -2.18 -18.44 -0.02
CA LYS A 119 -3.55 -18.36 0.50
C LYS A 119 -4.00 -16.90 0.56
N ILE A 120 -5.22 -16.64 0.10
CA ILE A 120 -5.90 -15.37 0.25
C ILE A 120 -6.26 -15.14 1.73
N VAL A 121 -5.92 -13.98 2.24
CA VAL A 121 -6.28 -13.52 3.59
C VAL A 121 -7.02 -12.19 3.48
N PRO A 122 -8.36 -12.20 3.53
CA PRO A 122 -9.14 -10.97 3.58
C PRO A 122 -9.11 -10.39 5.01
N LEU A 123 -8.96 -9.08 5.10
CA LEU A 123 -8.96 -8.31 6.36
C LEU A 123 -10.00 -7.21 6.26
N THR A 124 -10.87 -7.12 7.26
CA THR A 124 -11.92 -6.09 7.32
C THR A 124 -11.36 -4.76 7.81
N GLN A 125 -12.14 -3.67 7.66
CA GLN A 125 -11.83 -2.37 8.24
C GLN A 125 -11.56 -2.50 9.74
N SER A 126 -12.45 -3.22 10.46
CA SER A 126 -12.28 -3.50 11.90
C SER A 126 -10.97 -4.20 12.23
N ASN A 127 -10.54 -5.18 11.42
CA ASN A 127 -9.26 -5.87 11.64
C ASN A 127 -8.06 -4.91 11.50
N LEU A 128 -8.08 -4.03 10.48
CA LEU A 128 -7.00 -3.08 10.26
C LEU A 128 -6.90 -2.07 11.42
N ILE A 129 -8.03 -1.50 11.83
CA ILE A 129 -8.09 -0.50 12.91
C ILE A 129 -7.70 -1.12 14.25
N ALA A 130 -8.20 -2.31 14.57
CA ALA A 130 -7.81 -3.03 15.79
C ALA A 130 -6.31 -3.32 15.83
N SER A 131 -5.73 -3.79 14.71
CA SER A 131 -4.30 -4.04 14.60
C SER A 131 -3.47 -2.75 14.75
N ALA A 132 -3.87 -1.68 14.08
CA ALA A 132 -3.23 -0.37 14.20
C ALA A 132 -3.27 0.15 15.64
N GLY A 133 -4.44 0.08 16.31
CA GLY A 133 -4.62 0.52 17.69
C GLY A 133 -3.76 -0.28 18.68
N ASN A 134 -3.63 -1.59 18.50
CA ASN A 134 -2.74 -2.42 19.32
C ASN A 134 -1.26 -2.02 19.17
N ILE A 135 -0.83 -1.70 17.95
CA ILE A 135 0.54 -1.23 17.67
C ILE A 135 0.78 0.12 18.32
N VAL A 136 -0.15 1.07 18.14
CA VAL A 136 -0.10 2.40 18.77
C VAL A 136 0.04 2.27 20.29
N SER A 137 -0.82 1.48 20.93
CA SER A 137 -0.79 1.27 22.39
C SER A 137 0.53 0.63 22.85
N THR A 138 1.01 -0.37 22.13
CA THR A 138 2.25 -1.10 22.49
C THR A 138 3.50 -0.24 22.37
N LEU A 139 3.58 0.57 21.29
CA LEU A 139 4.71 1.44 21.02
C LEU A 139 4.54 2.84 21.64
N GLN A 140 3.37 3.13 22.23
CA GLN A 140 3.02 4.44 22.79
C GLN A 140 3.17 5.58 21.78
N LEU A 141 2.78 5.33 20.53
CA LEU A 141 2.86 6.31 19.46
C LEU A 141 1.89 7.48 19.70
N ASN A 142 2.30 8.67 19.30
CA ASN A 142 1.53 9.90 19.42
C ASN A 142 1.75 10.82 18.20
N SER A 143 1.07 11.97 18.17
CA SER A 143 1.09 12.90 17.03
C SER A 143 2.45 13.56 16.76
N GLU A 144 3.37 13.56 17.73
CA GLU A 144 4.71 14.14 17.59
C GLU A 144 5.70 13.18 16.97
N ASP A 145 5.33 11.88 16.88
CA ASP A 145 6.18 10.88 16.29
C ASP A 145 6.33 11.04 14.78
N ARG A 146 7.47 10.57 14.29
CA ARG A 146 7.77 10.45 12.87
C ARG A 146 8.34 9.07 12.58
N GLY A 147 7.57 8.24 11.88
CA GLY A 147 8.00 6.92 11.47
C GLY A 147 8.86 6.95 10.20
N LEU A 148 9.95 6.17 10.15
CA LEU A 148 10.63 5.86 8.90
C LEU A 148 10.20 4.50 8.40
N ASN A 149 9.40 4.47 7.34
CA ASN A 149 8.97 3.22 6.72
C ASN A 149 9.96 2.75 5.67
N ILE A 150 10.69 1.69 5.99
CA ILE A 150 11.61 0.97 5.11
C ILE A 150 11.07 -0.41 4.69
N MET A 151 9.85 -0.73 5.14
CA MET A 151 9.17 -1.98 4.81
C MET A 151 8.41 -1.87 3.50
N PRO A 152 8.31 -2.96 2.72
CA PRO A 152 7.53 -2.96 1.49
C PRO A 152 6.04 -2.71 1.75
N LEU A 153 5.41 -1.83 0.95
CA LEU A 153 3.98 -1.51 1.04
C LEU A 153 3.06 -2.53 0.31
N PHE A 154 3.53 -3.74 0.11
CA PHE A 154 2.73 -4.90 -0.29
C PHE A 154 2.75 -6.03 0.77
N HIS A 155 3.34 -5.77 1.93
CA HIS A 155 3.29 -6.64 3.11
C HIS A 155 2.58 -5.95 4.27
N ILE A 156 1.87 -6.74 5.08
CA ILE A 156 1.08 -6.24 6.21
C ILE A 156 1.91 -5.40 7.19
N HIS A 157 3.17 -5.74 7.42
CA HIS A 157 4.07 -5.00 8.30
C HIS A 157 4.23 -3.54 7.81
N GLY A 158 4.55 -3.34 6.53
CA GLY A 158 4.68 -2.01 5.95
C GLY A 158 3.38 -1.22 5.93
N LEU A 159 2.29 -1.91 5.56
CA LEU A 159 0.97 -1.27 5.42
C LEU A 159 0.34 -0.89 6.76
N ILE A 160 0.39 -1.78 7.75
CA ILE A 160 -0.33 -1.57 9.00
C ILE A 160 0.60 -0.99 10.07
N ALA A 161 1.71 -1.67 10.36
CA ALA A 161 2.57 -1.23 11.46
C ALA A 161 3.33 0.05 11.14
N SER A 162 3.87 0.17 9.92
CA SER A 162 4.75 1.29 9.58
C SER A 162 4.02 2.45 8.87
N LEU A 163 2.78 2.25 8.38
CA LEU A 163 2.02 3.30 7.70
C LEU A 163 0.71 3.62 8.43
N LEU A 164 -0.23 2.67 8.55
CA LEU A 164 -1.56 2.96 9.10
C LEU A 164 -1.51 3.34 10.58
N ALA A 165 -0.83 2.56 11.42
CA ALA A 165 -0.79 2.76 12.86
C ALA A 165 -0.33 4.19 13.25
N PRO A 166 0.82 4.71 12.78
CA PRO A 166 1.21 6.09 13.11
C PRO A 166 0.23 7.12 12.58
N LEU A 167 -0.36 6.94 11.40
CA LEU A 167 -1.32 7.89 10.84
C LEU A 167 -2.62 7.97 11.66
N THR A 168 -3.05 6.89 12.33
CA THR A 168 -4.27 6.91 13.16
C THR A 168 -4.16 7.81 14.39
N VAL A 169 -2.96 8.17 14.82
CA VAL A 169 -2.71 9.09 15.94
C VAL A 169 -2.18 10.46 15.49
N GLY A 170 -2.26 10.76 14.20
CA GLY A 170 -1.82 12.05 13.66
C GLY A 170 -0.30 12.18 13.52
N SER A 171 0.45 11.09 13.67
CA SER A 171 1.89 11.03 13.44
C SER A 171 2.23 11.17 11.95
N SER A 172 3.46 11.51 11.63
CA SER A 172 3.96 11.57 10.26
C SER A 172 4.74 10.31 9.87
N VAL A 173 4.76 10.00 8.57
CA VAL A 173 5.50 8.84 8.05
C VAL A 173 6.36 9.26 6.87
N VAL A 174 7.66 8.99 6.95
CA VAL A 174 8.60 9.08 5.83
C VAL A 174 8.63 7.75 5.12
N CYS A 175 8.14 7.68 3.89
CA CYS A 175 8.17 6.48 3.06
C CYS A 175 9.43 6.47 2.20
N SER A 176 10.33 5.52 2.46
CA SER A 176 11.49 5.29 1.59
C SER A 176 11.09 4.50 0.33
N PRO A 177 11.88 4.53 -0.74
CA PRO A 177 11.67 3.69 -1.93
C PRO A 177 11.76 2.18 -1.66
N GLY A 178 12.16 1.80 -0.44
CA GLY A 178 12.40 0.45 0.02
C GLY A 178 13.62 0.41 0.94
N PHE A 179 13.97 -0.78 1.43
CA PHE A 179 15.13 -0.94 2.31
C PHE A 179 16.45 -0.76 1.53
N ASP A 180 17.28 0.17 1.99
CA ASP A 180 18.66 0.37 1.54
C ASP A 180 19.53 0.72 2.75
N ALA A 181 20.36 -0.26 3.15
CA ALA A 181 21.22 -0.11 4.33
C ALA A 181 22.32 0.95 4.18
N LEU A 182 22.66 1.37 2.95
CA LEU A 182 23.63 2.44 2.71
C LEU A 182 22.99 3.81 2.85
N LYS A 183 21.73 3.95 2.45
CA LYS A 183 20.98 5.21 2.53
C LYS A 183 20.32 5.42 3.89
N PHE A 184 20.14 4.37 4.69
CA PHE A 184 19.40 4.40 5.94
C PHE A 184 19.85 5.52 6.89
N PHE A 185 21.14 5.66 7.13
CA PHE A 185 21.68 6.70 8.03
C PHE A 185 21.54 8.11 7.44
N GLY A 186 21.55 8.23 6.10
CA GLY A 186 21.21 9.48 5.43
C GLY A 186 19.75 9.87 5.71
N TRP A 187 18.83 8.93 5.62
CA TRP A 187 17.42 9.19 5.94
C TRP A 187 17.21 9.54 7.42
N LEU A 188 17.93 8.91 8.36
CA LEU A 188 17.88 9.29 9.78
C LEU A 188 18.28 10.74 9.97
N ARG A 189 19.40 11.17 9.36
CA ARG A 189 19.90 12.54 9.46
C ARG A 189 18.95 13.55 8.81
N ASP A 190 18.47 13.24 7.60
CA ASP A 190 17.76 14.21 6.77
C ASP A 190 16.29 14.38 7.22
N PHE A 191 15.66 13.32 7.74
CA PHE A 191 14.25 13.32 8.14
C PHE A 191 14.01 13.26 9.64
N GLN A 192 15.04 12.94 10.43
CA GLN A 192 14.98 12.86 11.90
C GLN A 192 13.75 12.07 12.41
N PRO A 193 13.56 10.80 11.98
CA PRO A 193 12.47 9.99 12.47
C PRO A 193 12.67 9.64 13.95
N THR A 194 11.58 9.55 14.72
CA THR A 194 11.62 9.14 16.13
C THR A 194 11.67 7.62 16.27
N TRP A 195 11.22 6.89 15.28
CA TRP A 195 11.23 5.44 15.28
C TRP A 195 11.24 4.85 13.86
N TYR A 196 11.57 3.58 13.76
CA TYR A 196 11.41 2.75 12.57
C TYR A 196 11.12 1.31 12.96
N SER A 197 10.60 0.54 12.04
CA SER A 197 10.34 -0.88 12.21
C SER A 197 10.92 -1.67 11.04
N ALA A 198 11.47 -2.85 11.32
CA ALA A 198 12.13 -3.68 10.33
C ALA A 198 12.12 -5.16 10.72
N VAL A 199 12.39 -6.04 9.77
CA VAL A 199 12.63 -7.46 10.03
C VAL A 199 14.08 -7.68 10.53
N PRO A 200 14.37 -8.78 11.26
CA PRO A 200 15.69 -9.02 11.88
C PRO A 200 16.87 -8.88 10.91
N THR A 201 16.74 -9.35 9.68
CA THR A 201 17.81 -9.25 8.67
C THR A 201 18.14 -7.81 8.28
N MET A 202 17.14 -6.94 8.23
CA MET A 202 17.35 -5.50 7.98
C MET A 202 18.03 -4.85 9.17
N HIS A 203 17.60 -5.16 10.41
CA HIS A 203 18.28 -4.67 11.62
C HIS A 203 19.76 -5.09 11.64
N GLN A 204 20.08 -6.34 11.32
CA GLN A 204 21.47 -6.81 11.24
C GLN A 204 22.27 -6.02 10.20
N ALA A 205 21.70 -5.76 9.01
CA ALA A 205 22.35 -4.98 7.97
C ALA A 205 22.58 -3.51 8.39
N ILE A 206 21.67 -2.91 9.15
CA ILE A 206 21.81 -1.57 9.72
C ILE A 206 22.91 -1.60 10.81
N LEU A 207 22.84 -2.52 11.77
CA LEU A 207 23.79 -2.60 12.88
C LEU A 207 25.24 -2.82 12.40
N SER A 208 25.45 -3.59 11.34
CA SER A 208 26.78 -3.78 10.75
C SER A 208 27.45 -2.48 10.29
N ARG A 209 26.67 -1.41 10.08
CA ARG A 209 27.11 -0.08 9.63
C ARG A 209 27.05 1.00 10.72
N ALA A 210 26.42 0.69 11.86
CA ALA A 210 26.16 1.65 12.94
C ALA A 210 27.46 2.28 13.46
N GLN A 211 28.55 1.51 13.57
CA GLN A 211 29.80 2.01 14.09
C GLN A 211 30.42 3.15 13.25
N LYS A 212 30.21 3.11 11.92
CA LYS A 212 30.69 4.15 10.99
C LYS A 212 29.79 5.39 10.95
N ASN A 213 28.60 5.32 11.57
CA ASN A 213 27.58 6.37 11.54
C ASN A 213 27.16 6.79 12.98
N ARG A 214 28.10 6.72 13.94
CA ARG A 214 27.84 7.02 15.35
C ARG A 214 27.40 8.45 15.60
N ASP A 215 27.86 9.38 14.81
CA ASP A 215 27.50 10.79 14.82
C ASP A 215 26.00 10.99 14.54
N VAL A 216 25.47 10.28 13.55
CA VAL A 216 24.03 10.32 13.20
C VAL A 216 23.15 9.65 14.27
N ILE A 217 23.66 8.59 14.92
CA ILE A 217 22.89 7.86 15.94
C ILE A 217 22.81 8.63 17.26
N LYS A 218 23.78 9.52 17.53
CA LYS A 218 23.85 10.28 18.78
C LYS A 218 23.18 11.66 18.69
N ALA A 219 22.87 12.10 17.48
CA ALA A 219 22.18 13.37 17.23
C ALA A 219 20.68 13.25 17.51
#